data_ecff2f186e3acc73e19992dd99e4ac2f
#
_entry.id   ecff2f186e3acc73e19992dd99e4ac2f
#
_cell.length_a   1.000
_cell.length_b   1.000
_cell.length_c   1.000
_cell.angle_alpha   90.00
_cell.angle_beta   90.00
_cell.angle_gamma   90.00
#
_symmetry.space_group_name_H-M   'P 1'
#
loop_
_entity.id
_entity.type
_entity.pdbx_description
1 polymer ?
#
loop_
_entity_poly.entity_id
_entity_poly.type
_entity_poly.pdbx_seq_one_letter_code
_entity_poly.pdbx_strand_id
1 'polypeptide(L)'
;MVVYRSYSGNIVRTSLTISSGVVLLLLAFLCVGQTTPTPEGAGAVLRLRVRVKVGDATKGLSRKRFFLIKGSLEQNKAVVDELQRRPFISRDCYYRGAGASEQLINWLRANDCESVYCRELQPNDVEGPTAVPEFQAALTAGEKEYGSRELARKWLTTNLPEELRDGFYKDHQAAISATGKQAETLSGAKVLSVMTDRNGTAYFTDVEPGVYVLSSILPVEISGNSALWNCEIKVKQDDRAFEKPFLISNRPDKNVKCVAVETPLPVCEVMKRNDR
;
A
#
# COMPACT_ATOMS: atom_id res chain seq x y z
N MET A 1 41.16 0.23 22.49
CA MET A 1 42.55 0.53 22.11
C MET A 1 42.67 0.22 20.60
N VAL A 2 42.49 1.22 19.75
CA VAL A 2 42.51 1.07 18.27
C VAL A 2 43.68 1.90 17.78
N VAL A 3 44.63 1.23 17.12
CA VAL A 3 45.89 1.81 16.61
C VAL A 3 45.63 2.31 15.20
N TYR A 4 45.75 3.63 15.00
CA TYR A 4 45.80 4.26 13.67
C TYR A 4 47.21 4.20 13.11
N ARG A 5 47.38 3.59 11.95
CA ARG A 5 48.63 3.57 11.20
C ARG A 5 48.56 4.63 10.09
N SER A 6 49.36 5.64 10.25
CA SER A 6 49.58 6.72 9.25
C SER A 6 50.51 6.20 8.15
N TYR A 7 50.10 6.35 6.87
CA TYR A 7 50.97 6.12 5.71
C TYR A 7 51.34 7.49 5.12
N SER A 8 52.64 7.79 5.23
CA SER A 8 53.28 8.93 4.55
C SER A 8 53.79 8.46 3.19
N GLY A 9 53.25 8.99 2.09
CA GLY A 9 53.69 8.73 0.72
C GLY A 9 54.33 9.99 0.10
N ASN A 10 55.62 9.88 -0.18
CA ASN A 10 56.42 10.90 -0.84
C ASN A 10 55.96 11.15 -2.28
N ILE A 11 55.67 12.42 -2.61
CA ILE A 11 55.33 12.87 -3.95
C ILE A 11 56.65 13.35 -4.61
N VAL A 12 57.10 12.58 -5.61
CA VAL A 12 58.18 13.02 -6.52
C VAL A 12 57.60 13.97 -7.56
N ARG A 13 58.03 15.23 -7.53
CA ARG A 13 57.71 16.23 -8.55
C ARG A 13 58.68 16.08 -9.75
N THR A 14 58.18 15.57 -10.86
CA THR A 14 58.84 15.71 -12.19
C THR A 14 58.17 16.83 -12.97
N SER A 15 58.91 17.91 -13.16
CA SER A 15 58.49 19.05 -14.00
C SER A 15 58.69 18.67 -15.49
N LEU A 16 57.59 18.55 -16.22
CA LEU A 16 57.63 18.45 -17.68
C LEU A 16 57.14 19.80 -18.24
N THR A 17 58.07 20.58 -18.79
CA THR A 17 57.78 21.78 -19.59
C THR A 17 57.39 21.32 -20.99
N ILE A 18 56.12 21.37 -21.32
CA ILE A 18 55.62 21.15 -22.69
C ILE A 18 55.25 22.49 -23.30
N SER A 19 55.89 22.76 -24.45
CA SER A 19 55.82 23.94 -25.26
C SER A 19 54.38 24.32 -25.65
N SER A 20 54.01 25.58 -25.41
CA SER A 20 52.64 26.14 -25.41
C SER A 20 52.03 26.38 -26.82
N GLY A 21 52.56 25.76 -27.88
CA GLY A 21 52.18 26.13 -29.26
C GLY A 21 51.31 25.13 -30.03
N VAL A 22 51.18 23.89 -29.57
CA VAL A 22 50.51 22.82 -30.37
C VAL A 22 49.15 22.39 -29.78
N VAL A 23 48.80 22.81 -28.57
CA VAL A 23 47.55 22.37 -27.87
C VAL A 23 46.30 23.13 -28.37
N LEU A 24 46.46 24.28 -29.04
CA LEU A 24 45.28 25.10 -29.44
C LEU A 24 44.61 24.63 -30.74
N LEU A 25 45.19 23.74 -31.52
CA LEU A 25 44.61 23.26 -32.79
C LEU A 25 43.91 21.92 -32.69
N LEU A 26 44.00 21.20 -31.56
CA LEU A 26 43.36 19.90 -31.34
C LEU A 26 42.03 19.97 -30.54
N LEU A 27 41.68 21.15 -30.00
CA LEU A 27 40.44 21.36 -29.24
C LEU A 27 39.22 21.72 -30.09
N ALA A 28 39.37 21.96 -31.39
CA ALA A 28 38.27 22.37 -32.27
C ALA A 28 37.53 21.21 -32.93
N PHE A 29 37.95 19.95 -32.74
CA PHE A 29 37.32 18.78 -33.40
C PHE A 29 36.54 17.85 -32.46
N LEU A 30 36.36 18.15 -31.17
CA LEU A 30 35.64 17.31 -30.21
C LEU A 30 34.26 17.83 -29.85
N CYS A 31 33.72 18.83 -30.58
CA CYS A 31 32.28 19.16 -30.54
C CYS A 31 31.48 18.35 -31.55
N VAL A 32 31.80 17.07 -31.77
CA VAL A 32 30.85 16.14 -32.34
C VAL A 32 29.81 15.88 -31.26
N GLY A 33 28.60 16.38 -31.52
CA GLY A 33 27.47 16.34 -30.61
C GLY A 33 27.36 14.99 -29.93
N GLN A 34 27.64 14.95 -28.63
CA GLN A 34 27.12 13.90 -27.78
C GLN A 34 25.60 14.06 -27.78
N THR A 35 24.94 13.45 -28.76
CA THR A 35 23.55 13.04 -28.58
C THR A 35 23.59 12.12 -27.38
N THR A 36 23.32 12.67 -26.20
CA THR A 36 22.97 11.85 -25.05
C THR A 36 21.90 10.89 -25.54
N PRO A 37 22.14 9.56 -25.52
CA PRO A 37 21.08 8.63 -25.85
C PRO A 37 19.97 8.97 -24.88
N THR A 38 18.84 9.44 -25.39
CA THR A 38 17.59 9.47 -24.64
C THR A 38 17.44 8.04 -24.16
N PRO A 39 17.28 7.77 -22.85
CA PRO A 39 17.10 6.41 -22.37
C PRO A 39 15.85 5.85 -23.06
N GLU A 40 16.08 5.08 -24.14
CA GLU A 40 15.05 4.26 -24.76
C GLU A 40 14.57 3.30 -23.67
N GLY A 41 13.36 3.54 -23.14
CA GLY A 41 12.71 2.61 -22.26
C GLY A 41 12.31 3.09 -20.86
N ALA A 42 12.36 4.38 -20.55
CA ALA A 42 11.70 4.86 -19.33
C ALA A 42 10.19 4.66 -19.51
N GLY A 43 9.66 3.62 -18.84
CA GLY A 43 8.21 3.36 -18.80
C GLY A 43 7.47 4.58 -18.27
N ALA A 44 6.17 4.65 -18.55
CA ALA A 44 5.32 5.70 -18.01
C ALA A 44 5.23 5.62 -16.48
N VAL A 45 4.98 6.74 -15.82
CA VAL A 45 4.71 6.80 -14.39
C VAL A 45 3.25 7.23 -14.18
N LEU A 46 2.42 6.29 -13.72
CA LEU A 46 1.02 6.56 -13.41
C LEU A 46 0.88 6.92 -11.93
N ARG A 47 0.49 8.17 -11.66
CA ARG A 47 0.14 8.62 -10.32
C ARG A 47 -1.34 8.42 -10.06
N LEU A 48 -1.67 7.62 -9.04
CA LEU A 48 -3.02 7.47 -8.53
C LEU A 48 -3.28 8.44 -7.38
N ARG A 49 -4.52 8.92 -7.27
CA ARG A 49 -5.02 9.60 -6.10
C ARG A 49 -6.42 9.09 -5.75
N VAL A 50 -6.49 8.35 -4.64
CA VAL A 50 -7.74 7.73 -4.18
C VAL A 50 -8.36 8.63 -3.12
N ARG A 51 -9.55 9.16 -3.41
CA ARG A 51 -10.32 10.04 -2.53
C ARG A 51 -11.70 9.44 -2.31
N VAL A 52 -12.03 9.17 -1.06
CA VAL A 52 -13.33 8.59 -0.70
C VAL A 52 -14.16 9.59 0.09
N LYS A 53 -15.42 9.67 -0.25
CA LYS A 53 -16.40 10.47 0.49
C LYS A 53 -16.99 9.62 1.62
N VAL A 54 -16.91 10.14 2.84
CA VAL A 54 -17.42 9.51 4.06
C VAL A 54 -18.30 10.54 4.76
N GLY A 55 -19.61 10.40 4.69
CA GLY A 55 -20.53 11.47 5.05
C GLY A 55 -20.28 12.70 4.16
N ASP A 56 -20.07 13.86 4.77
CA ASP A 56 -19.75 15.09 4.05
C ASP A 56 -18.24 15.33 3.85
N ALA A 57 -17.41 14.52 4.49
CA ALA A 57 -15.96 14.66 4.40
C ALA A 57 -15.36 13.84 3.23
N THR A 58 -14.35 14.40 2.58
CA THR A 58 -13.53 13.68 1.60
C THR A 58 -12.15 13.42 2.18
N LYS A 59 -11.75 12.17 2.28
CA LYS A 59 -10.44 11.75 2.79
C LYS A 59 -9.66 10.90 1.79
N GLY A 60 -8.33 10.86 1.93
CA GLY A 60 -7.49 9.92 1.19
C GLY A 60 -7.73 8.50 1.71
N LEU A 61 -7.81 7.53 0.80
CA LEU A 61 -7.88 6.12 1.17
C LEU A 61 -6.47 5.58 1.36
N SER A 62 -6.04 5.43 2.61
CA SER A 62 -4.67 5.04 2.96
C SER A 62 -4.49 3.53 3.03
N ARG A 63 -3.27 3.07 2.76
CA ARG A 63 -2.83 1.67 2.94
C ARG A 63 -3.70 0.64 2.21
N LYS A 64 -4.29 1.03 1.07
CA LYS A 64 -5.03 0.11 0.20
C LYS A 64 -4.23 -0.20 -1.04
N ARG A 65 -4.25 -1.46 -1.46
CA ARG A 65 -3.50 -1.95 -2.60
C ARG A 65 -4.34 -1.84 -3.87
N PHE A 66 -3.73 -1.32 -4.92
CA PHE A 66 -4.31 -1.25 -6.25
C PHE A 66 -3.44 -2.01 -7.24
N PHE A 67 -4.06 -2.52 -8.28
CA PHE A 67 -3.46 -3.40 -9.27
C PHE A 67 -3.72 -2.87 -10.67
N LEU A 68 -2.75 -3.05 -11.58
CA LEU A 68 -2.92 -2.86 -13.00
C LEU A 68 -2.85 -4.21 -13.70
N ILE A 69 -3.93 -4.59 -14.37
CA ILE A 69 -4.06 -5.80 -15.19
C ILE A 69 -4.02 -5.36 -16.64
N LYS A 70 -3.05 -5.84 -17.42
CA LYS A 70 -2.90 -5.45 -18.83
C LYS A 70 -4.11 -5.88 -19.66
N GLY A 71 -4.60 -5.00 -20.52
CA GLY A 71 -5.77 -5.22 -21.37
C GLY A 71 -7.00 -4.40 -20.96
N SER A 72 -8.01 -4.36 -21.84
CA SER A 72 -9.28 -3.68 -21.61
C SER A 72 -10.18 -4.44 -20.62
N LEU A 73 -11.28 -3.81 -20.18
CA LEU A 73 -12.32 -4.47 -19.39
C LEU A 73 -12.93 -5.67 -20.12
N GLU A 74 -13.09 -5.55 -21.44
CA GLU A 74 -13.63 -6.63 -22.26
C GLU A 74 -12.68 -7.82 -22.34
N GLN A 75 -11.38 -7.57 -22.58
CA GLN A 75 -10.34 -8.60 -22.59
C GLN A 75 -10.18 -9.29 -21.24
N ASN A 76 -10.36 -8.55 -20.15
CA ASN A 76 -10.25 -9.05 -18.77
C ASN A 76 -11.61 -9.41 -18.15
N LYS A 77 -12.67 -9.56 -18.97
CA LYS A 77 -14.03 -9.82 -18.46
C LYS A 77 -14.09 -11.00 -17.50
N ALA A 78 -13.43 -12.12 -17.81
CA ALA A 78 -13.39 -13.28 -16.94
C ALA A 78 -12.74 -12.99 -15.57
N VAL A 79 -11.67 -12.16 -15.56
CA VAL A 79 -11.02 -11.72 -14.32
C VAL A 79 -11.96 -10.84 -13.51
N VAL A 80 -12.56 -9.82 -14.15
CA VAL A 80 -13.46 -8.86 -13.49
C VAL A 80 -14.69 -9.55 -12.92
N ASP A 81 -15.32 -10.45 -13.69
CA ASP A 81 -16.48 -11.23 -13.24
C ASP A 81 -16.12 -12.11 -12.03
N GLU A 82 -14.92 -12.69 -12.00
CA GLU A 82 -14.44 -13.48 -10.88
C GLU A 82 -14.18 -12.62 -9.63
N LEU A 83 -13.57 -11.44 -9.80
CA LEU A 83 -13.33 -10.51 -8.70
C LEU A 83 -14.65 -10.02 -8.07
N GLN A 84 -15.68 -9.77 -8.88
CA GLN A 84 -16.99 -9.33 -8.40
C GLN A 84 -17.77 -10.41 -7.66
N ARG A 85 -17.53 -11.69 -8.00
CA ARG A 85 -18.22 -12.82 -7.35
C ARG A 85 -17.59 -13.25 -6.01
N ARG A 86 -16.40 -12.76 -5.69
CA ARG A 86 -15.71 -13.13 -4.46
C ARG A 86 -16.46 -12.66 -3.22
N PRO A 87 -16.60 -13.52 -2.21
CA PRO A 87 -17.21 -13.11 -0.96
C PRO A 87 -16.38 -12.03 -0.29
N PHE A 88 -17.04 -10.99 0.18
CA PHE A 88 -16.40 -9.97 1.01
C PHE A 88 -16.38 -10.43 2.46
N ILE A 89 -15.19 -10.43 3.06
CA ILE A 89 -15.03 -10.70 4.48
C ILE A 89 -14.91 -9.33 5.18
N SER A 90 -15.98 -8.95 5.91
CA SER A 90 -15.95 -7.72 6.71
C SER A 90 -14.99 -7.90 7.89
N ARG A 91 -14.15 -6.89 8.12
CA ARG A 91 -13.28 -6.82 9.30
C ARG A 91 -14.07 -6.97 10.59
N ASP A 92 -15.19 -6.25 10.71
CA ASP A 92 -16.01 -6.27 11.93
C ASP A 92 -16.62 -7.65 12.18
N CYS A 93 -17.07 -8.35 11.12
CA CYS A 93 -17.57 -9.72 11.24
C CYS A 93 -16.47 -10.72 11.64
N TYR A 94 -15.27 -10.55 11.08
CA TYR A 94 -14.12 -11.37 11.49
C TYR A 94 -13.84 -11.25 12.99
N TYR A 95 -13.68 -9.99 13.47
CA TYR A 95 -13.35 -9.76 14.88
C TYR A 95 -14.47 -10.18 15.83
N ARG A 96 -15.75 -9.99 15.47
CA ARG A 96 -16.87 -10.55 16.24
C ARG A 96 -16.80 -12.07 16.30
N GLY A 97 -16.55 -12.74 15.19
CA GLY A 97 -16.37 -14.19 15.15
C GLY A 97 -15.17 -14.69 15.95
N ALA A 98 -14.13 -13.87 16.10
CA ALA A 98 -12.96 -14.11 16.95
C ALA A 98 -13.20 -13.79 18.43
N GLY A 99 -14.39 -13.30 18.81
CA GLY A 99 -14.75 -12.98 20.20
C GLY A 99 -14.25 -11.61 20.68
N ALA A 100 -13.93 -10.69 19.76
CA ALA A 100 -13.55 -9.33 20.09
C ALA A 100 -14.71 -8.54 20.72
N SER A 101 -14.39 -7.67 21.68
CA SER A 101 -15.36 -6.72 22.23
C SER A 101 -15.76 -5.67 21.19
N GLU A 102 -16.95 -5.08 21.37
CA GLU A 102 -17.36 -3.95 20.52
C GLU A 102 -16.41 -2.75 20.67
N GLN A 103 -15.74 -2.61 21.81
CA GLN A 103 -14.72 -1.57 22.02
C GLN A 103 -13.51 -1.79 21.11
N LEU A 104 -12.99 -3.01 20.97
CA LEU A 104 -11.90 -3.32 20.06
C LEU A 104 -12.32 -3.09 18.59
N ILE A 105 -13.51 -3.55 18.22
CA ILE A 105 -14.06 -3.35 16.87
C ILE A 105 -14.21 -1.87 16.55
N ASN A 106 -14.75 -1.08 17.47
CA ASN A 106 -14.87 0.36 17.31
C ASN A 106 -13.51 1.07 17.25
N TRP A 107 -12.54 0.61 18.04
CA TRP A 107 -11.15 1.12 17.98
C TRP A 107 -10.54 0.88 16.60
N LEU A 108 -10.65 -0.33 16.05
CA LEU A 108 -10.16 -0.66 14.70
C LEU A 108 -10.87 0.20 13.63
N ARG A 109 -12.18 0.37 13.74
CA ARG A 109 -12.99 1.16 12.81
C ARG A 109 -12.61 2.63 12.84
N ALA A 110 -12.51 3.23 14.01
CA ALA A 110 -12.18 4.64 14.19
C ALA A 110 -10.80 5.01 13.64
N ASN A 111 -9.86 4.05 13.64
CA ASN A 111 -8.49 4.24 13.17
C ASN A 111 -8.24 3.67 11.75
N ASP A 112 -9.27 3.18 11.06
CA ASP A 112 -9.18 2.50 9.75
C ASP A 112 -8.11 1.38 9.74
N CYS A 113 -8.11 0.57 10.80
CA CYS A 113 -7.12 -0.46 11.07
C CYS A 113 -7.59 -1.85 10.68
N GLU A 114 -6.71 -2.64 10.08
CA GLU A 114 -6.92 -4.06 9.80
C GLU A 114 -6.25 -4.96 10.87
N SER A 115 -5.41 -4.39 11.73
CA SER A 115 -4.77 -5.06 12.86
C SER A 115 -4.46 -4.07 13.97
N VAL A 116 -4.11 -4.54 15.15
CA VAL A 116 -3.73 -3.69 16.28
C VAL A 116 -2.36 -3.01 16.11
N TYR A 117 -1.60 -3.40 15.08
CA TYR A 117 -0.30 -2.79 14.73
C TYR A 117 -0.40 -1.54 13.86
N CYS A 118 -1.60 -1.14 13.45
CA CYS A 118 -1.77 -0.02 12.50
C CYS A 118 -1.33 1.34 13.05
N ARG A 119 -1.37 1.51 14.37
CA ARG A 119 -0.85 2.67 15.08
C ARG A 119 -0.38 2.31 16.49
N GLU A 120 0.41 3.17 17.08
CA GLU A 120 0.81 3.05 18.48
C GLU A 120 -0.40 3.24 19.42
N LEU A 121 -0.46 2.39 20.46
CA LEU A 121 -1.49 2.47 21.49
C LEU A 121 -1.27 3.70 22.38
N GLN A 122 -2.32 4.46 22.58
CA GLN A 122 -2.33 5.63 23.44
C GLN A 122 -2.76 5.26 24.87
N PRO A 123 -2.46 6.07 25.90
CA PRO A 123 -2.93 5.81 27.27
C PRO A 123 -4.43 5.54 27.35
N ASN A 124 -5.25 6.32 26.66
CA ASN A 124 -6.71 6.21 26.65
C ASN A 124 -7.24 4.93 25.99
N ASP A 125 -6.41 4.24 25.20
CA ASP A 125 -6.81 2.95 24.62
C ASP A 125 -6.78 1.83 25.67
N VAL A 126 -5.97 2.03 26.74
CA VAL A 126 -5.70 1.02 27.78
C VAL A 126 -6.36 1.40 29.11
N GLU A 127 -6.56 2.70 29.36
CA GLU A 127 -7.06 3.23 30.62
C GLU A 127 -8.23 4.20 30.40
N GLY A 128 -9.16 4.26 31.36
CA GLY A 128 -10.30 5.16 31.32
C GLY A 128 -11.55 4.57 30.67
N PRO A 129 -12.57 5.40 30.43
CA PRO A 129 -13.89 4.96 30.01
C PRO A 129 -13.96 4.43 28.57
N THR A 130 -12.97 4.74 27.76
CA THR A 130 -12.87 4.29 26.34
C THR A 130 -11.85 3.18 26.16
N ALA A 131 -11.29 2.67 27.25
CA ALA A 131 -10.28 1.60 27.22
C ALA A 131 -10.85 0.33 26.57
N VAL A 132 -9.99 -0.32 25.79
CA VAL A 132 -10.32 -1.58 25.13
C VAL A 132 -10.05 -2.74 26.08
N PRO A 133 -11.04 -3.58 26.41
CA PRO A 133 -10.88 -4.67 27.41
C PRO A 133 -9.73 -5.62 27.08
N GLU A 134 -9.53 -5.92 25.79
CA GLU A 134 -8.45 -6.80 25.33
C GLU A 134 -7.07 -6.19 25.62
N PHE A 135 -6.93 -4.88 25.46
CA PHE A 135 -5.67 -4.21 25.77
C PHE A 135 -5.40 -4.15 27.27
N GLN A 136 -6.47 -3.99 28.08
CA GLN A 136 -6.34 -4.05 29.55
C GLN A 136 -5.95 -5.46 30.02
N ALA A 137 -6.58 -6.50 29.46
CA ALA A 137 -6.26 -7.88 29.78
C ALA A 137 -4.80 -8.21 29.38
N ALA A 138 -4.37 -7.81 28.19
CA ALA A 138 -3.01 -8.02 27.71
C ALA A 138 -1.98 -7.26 28.55
N LEU A 139 -2.28 -6.03 29.00
CA LEU A 139 -1.42 -5.27 29.91
C LEU A 139 -1.28 -5.99 31.25
N THR A 140 -2.38 -6.43 31.85
CA THR A 140 -2.37 -7.14 33.13
C THR A 140 -1.58 -8.45 33.04
N ALA A 141 -1.76 -9.21 31.94
CA ALA A 141 -0.99 -10.42 31.70
C ALA A 141 0.50 -10.13 31.58
N GLY A 142 0.87 -9.10 30.82
CA GLY A 142 2.26 -8.67 30.66
C GLY A 142 2.89 -8.15 31.97
N GLU A 143 2.15 -7.43 32.80
CA GLU A 143 2.64 -7.00 34.12
C GLU A 143 3.02 -8.20 35.01
N LYS A 144 2.19 -9.24 34.96
CA LYS A 144 2.47 -10.49 35.71
C LYS A 144 3.68 -11.22 35.14
N GLU A 145 3.87 -11.21 33.82
CA GLU A 145 4.97 -11.90 33.14
C GLU A 145 6.30 -11.15 33.30
N TYR A 146 6.31 -9.82 33.07
CA TYR A 146 7.55 -9.04 33.02
C TYR A 146 7.89 -8.35 34.36
N GLY A 147 6.99 -8.40 35.34
CA GLY A 147 7.16 -7.72 36.64
C GLY A 147 7.21 -6.19 36.51
N SER A 148 6.87 -5.62 35.37
CA SER A 148 6.94 -4.19 35.09
C SER A 148 5.80 -3.76 34.17
N ARG A 149 5.01 -2.77 34.61
CA ARG A 149 3.93 -2.16 33.82
C ARG A 149 4.47 -1.47 32.55
N GLU A 150 5.62 -0.85 32.63
CA GLU A 150 6.26 -0.17 31.49
C GLU A 150 6.64 -1.19 30.39
N LEU A 151 7.26 -2.30 30.78
CA LEU A 151 7.58 -3.38 29.83
C LEU A 151 6.31 -4.04 29.29
N ALA A 152 5.33 -4.30 30.13
CA ALA A 152 4.04 -4.83 29.73
C ALA A 152 3.35 -3.95 28.70
N ARG A 153 3.39 -2.62 28.88
CA ARG A 153 2.84 -1.65 27.92
C ARG A 153 3.60 -1.65 26.60
N LYS A 154 4.92 -1.73 26.62
CA LYS A 154 5.77 -1.79 25.43
C LYS A 154 5.46 -3.01 24.56
N TRP A 155 5.21 -4.16 25.19
CA TRP A 155 4.96 -5.44 24.53
C TRP A 155 3.48 -5.85 24.53
N LEU A 156 2.56 -4.94 24.86
CA LEU A 156 1.15 -5.22 25.05
C LEU A 156 0.53 -5.96 23.87
N THR A 157 0.79 -5.52 22.65
CA THR A 157 0.21 -6.11 21.45
C THR A 157 0.66 -7.55 21.21
N THR A 158 1.84 -7.94 21.69
CA THR A 158 2.34 -9.32 21.55
C THR A 158 1.60 -10.29 22.49
N ASN A 159 1.00 -9.79 23.56
CA ASN A 159 0.25 -10.56 24.52
C ASN A 159 -1.25 -10.78 24.14
N LEU A 160 -1.65 -10.21 23.00
CA LEU A 160 -2.98 -10.50 22.44
C LEU A 160 -3.00 -11.83 21.72
N PRO A 161 -4.13 -12.57 21.76
CA PRO A 161 -4.34 -13.71 20.88
C PRO A 161 -4.12 -13.34 19.41
N GLU A 162 -3.54 -14.24 18.62
CA GLU A 162 -3.18 -13.96 17.22
C GLU A 162 -4.39 -13.53 16.39
N GLU A 163 -5.54 -14.14 16.59
CA GLU A 163 -6.79 -13.85 15.89
C GLU A 163 -7.22 -12.38 16.12
N LEU A 164 -7.01 -11.85 17.34
CA LEU A 164 -7.34 -10.47 17.68
C LEU A 164 -6.23 -9.49 17.33
N ARG A 165 -4.99 -9.96 17.27
CA ARG A 165 -3.80 -9.15 17.04
C ARG A 165 -3.65 -8.76 15.57
N ASP A 166 -3.59 -9.72 14.68
CA ASP A 166 -3.29 -9.55 13.27
C ASP A 166 -3.92 -10.59 12.33
N GLY A 167 -4.79 -11.47 12.85
CA GLY A 167 -5.38 -12.57 12.08
C GLY A 167 -6.15 -12.07 10.86
N PHE A 168 -7.04 -11.08 11.01
CA PHE A 168 -7.74 -10.49 9.87
C PHE A 168 -6.78 -9.94 8.81
N TYR A 169 -5.74 -9.20 9.23
CA TYR A 169 -4.75 -8.64 8.31
C TYR A 169 -4.03 -9.73 7.53
N LYS A 170 -3.60 -10.81 8.20
CA LYS A 170 -2.93 -11.94 7.55
C LYS A 170 -3.82 -12.63 6.52
N ASP A 171 -5.06 -12.93 6.91
CA ASP A 171 -6.03 -13.57 6.02
C ASP A 171 -6.36 -12.69 4.81
N HIS A 172 -6.53 -11.38 5.04
CA HIS A 172 -6.80 -10.41 3.99
C HIS A 172 -5.60 -10.29 3.02
N GLN A 173 -4.36 -10.22 3.52
CA GLN A 173 -3.18 -10.19 2.67
C GLN A 173 -2.98 -11.50 1.89
N ALA A 174 -3.27 -12.65 2.49
CA ALA A 174 -3.24 -13.94 1.81
C ALA A 174 -4.29 -13.99 0.68
N ALA A 175 -5.50 -13.53 0.94
CA ALA A 175 -6.56 -13.44 -0.06
C ALA A 175 -6.19 -12.50 -1.21
N ILE A 176 -5.63 -11.31 -0.94
CA ILE A 176 -5.12 -10.38 -1.95
C ILE A 176 -4.05 -11.05 -2.81
N SER A 177 -3.08 -11.72 -2.18
CA SER A 177 -1.98 -12.39 -2.90
C SER A 177 -2.51 -13.52 -3.81
N ALA A 178 -3.39 -14.37 -3.30
CA ALA A 178 -4.00 -15.46 -4.06
C ALA A 178 -4.81 -14.93 -5.24
N THR A 179 -5.59 -13.86 -5.02
CA THR A 179 -6.41 -13.22 -6.06
C THR A 179 -5.55 -12.56 -7.14
N GLY A 180 -4.44 -11.90 -6.74
CA GLY A 180 -3.48 -11.34 -7.68
C GLY A 180 -2.87 -12.40 -8.61
N LYS A 181 -2.43 -13.53 -8.04
CA LYS A 181 -1.92 -14.67 -8.83
C LYS A 181 -2.97 -15.25 -9.78
N GLN A 182 -4.21 -15.35 -9.33
CA GLN A 182 -5.31 -15.81 -10.20
C GLN A 182 -5.56 -14.82 -11.33
N ALA A 183 -5.54 -13.52 -11.06
CA ALA A 183 -5.66 -12.49 -12.09
C ALA A 183 -4.53 -12.58 -13.13
N GLU A 184 -3.28 -12.83 -12.71
CA GLU A 184 -2.15 -13.10 -13.62
C GLU A 184 -2.39 -14.34 -14.50
N THR A 185 -2.88 -15.43 -13.91
CA THR A 185 -3.17 -16.66 -14.64
C THR A 185 -4.27 -16.45 -15.68
N LEU A 186 -5.37 -15.76 -15.31
CA LEU A 186 -6.50 -15.54 -16.19
C LEU A 186 -6.22 -14.51 -17.29
N SER A 187 -5.45 -13.47 -16.99
CA SER A 187 -5.07 -12.43 -17.97
C SER A 187 -3.91 -12.84 -18.87
N GLY A 188 -3.13 -13.85 -18.47
CA GLY A 188 -1.90 -14.26 -19.16
C GLY A 188 -0.78 -13.21 -19.10
N ALA A 189 -0.90 -12.23 -18.22
CA ALA A 189 0.07 -11.12 -18.09
C ALA A 189 0.40 -10.84 -16.61
N LYS A 190 1.61 -10.33 -16.39
CA LYS A 190 2.03 -9.88 -15.05
C LYS A 190 1.11 -8.75 -14.56
N VAL A 191 0.66 -8.86 -13.32
CA VAL A 191 -0.16 -7.85 -12.65
C VAL A 191 0.74 -6.96 -11.78
N LEU A 192 0.75 -5.66 -12.05
CA LEU A 192 1.49 -4.69 -11.26
C LEU A 192 0.67 -4.29 -10.05
N SER A 193 1.32 -4.00 -8.91
CA SER A 193 0.61 -3.55 -7.71
C SER A 193 1.33 -2.45 -6.96
N VAL A 194 0.56 -1.54 -6.37
CA VAL A 194 1.04 -0.46 -5.49
C VAL A 194 0.13 -0.30 -4.29
N MET A 195 0.68 0.22 -3.21
CA MET A 195 -0.08 0.56 -2.00
C MET A 195 -0.17 2.08 -1.86
N THR A 196 -1.35 2.58 -1.51
CA THR A 196 -1.55 4.01 -1.24
C THR A 196 -0.86 4.44 0.06
N ASP A 197 -0.29 5.64 0.04
CA ASP A 197 0.25 6.32 1.22
C ASP A 197 -0.88 6.82 2.14
N ARG A 198 -0.51 7.52 3.22
CA ARG A 198 -1.47 8.08 4.19
C ARG A 198 -2.45 9.08 3.56
N ASN A 199 -2.09 9.69 2.43
CA ASN A 199 -2.90 10.67 1.73
C ASN A 199 -3.74 10.05 0.59
N GLY A 200 -3.68 8.73 0.41
CA GLY A 200 -4.34 8.02 -0.68
C GLY A 200 -3.64 8.18 -2.02
N THR A 201 -2.33 8.44 -2.04
CA THR A 201 -1.53 8.55 -3.27
C THR A 201 -0.69 7.30 -3.47
N ALA A 202 -0.55 6.86 -4.71
CA ALA A 202 0.32 5.75 -5.10
C ALA A 202 0.91 6.01 -6.49
N TYR A 203 2.03 5.33 -6.80
CA TYR A 203 2.73 5.48 -8.08
C TYR A 203 3.03 4.10 -8.66
N PHE A 204 2.53 3.85 -9.87
CA PHE A 204 3.05 2.77 -10.69
C PHE A 204 4.20 3.33 -11.53
N THR A 205 5.37 2.74 -11.44
CA THR A 205 6.56 3.10 -12.22
C THR A 205 6.79 2.08 -13.32
N ASP A 206 7.47 2.48 -14.37
CA ASP A 206 7.88 1.62 -15.48
C ASP A 206 6.69 0.89 -16.14
N VAL A 207 5.55 1.59 -16.22
CA VAL A 207 4.36 1.05 -16.87
C VAL A 207 4.50 1.16 -18.38
N GLU A 208 4.38 0.05 -19.09
CA GLU A 208 4.33 0.08 -20.55
C GLU A 208 3.11 0.86 -21.03
N PRO A 209 3.20 1.63 -22.10
CA PRO A 209 2.03 2.24 -22.73
C PRO A 209 1.01 1.19 -23.12
N GLY A 210 -0.28 1.47 -22.90
CA GLY A 210 -1.34 0.51 -23.20
C GLY A 210 -2.64 0.75 -22.47
N VAL A 211 -3.54 -0.20 -22.62
CA VAL A 211 -4.82 -0.23 -21.90
C VAL A 211 -4.69 -1.20 -20.72
N TYR A 212 -5.23 -0.82 -19.59
CA TYR A 212 -5.20 -1.60 -18.35
C TYR A 212 -6.54 -1.56 -17.64
N VAL A 213 -6.83 -2.60 -16.86
CA VAL A 213 -7.84 -2.54 -15.81
C VAL A 213 -7.15 -2.17 -14.50
N LEU A 214 -7.55 -1.05 -13.94
CA LEU A 214 -7.19 -0.65 -12.58
C LEU A 214 -8.19 -1.25 -11.60
N SER A 215 -7.73 -2.05 -10.64
CA SER A 215 -8.58 -2.78 -9.70
C SER A 215 -8.04 -2.71 -8.27
N SER A 216 -8.94 -2.73 -7.28
CA SER A 216 -8.58 -3.04 -5.89
C SER A 216 -8.48 -4.55 -5.63
N ILE A 217 -8.84 -5.39 -6.62
CA ILE A 217 -8.87 -6.86 -6.59
C ILE A 217 -9.85 -7.44 -5.57
N LEU A 218 -9.83 -6.95 -4.33
CA LEU A 218 -10.81 -7.25 -3.31
C LEU A 218 -11.58 -5.98 -2.94
N PRO A 219 -12.84 -6.11 -2.53
CA PRO A 219 -13.59 -4.99 -2.01
C PRO A 219 -12.93 -4.38 -0.77
N VAL A 220 -13.01 -3.07 -0.64
CA VAL A 220 -12.49 -2.28 0.49
C VAL A 220 -13.65 -1.77 1.33
N GLU A 221 -13.58 -1.93 2.63
CA GLU A 221 -14.61 -1.41 3.54
C GLU A 221 -14.52 0.13 3.67
N ILE A 222 -15.63 0.83 3.38
CA ILE A 222 -15.75 2.28 3.48
C ILE A 222 -17.11 2.60 4.09
N SER A 223 -17.11 3.14 5.31
CA SER A 223 -18.32 3.69 5.95
C SER A 223 -19.53 2.76 5.92
N GLY A 224 -19.36 1.49 6.24
CA GLY A 224 -20.46 0.52 6.29
C GLY A 224 -20.85 -0.07 4.93
N ASN A 225 -20.10 0.26 3.86
CA ASN A 225 -20.22 -0.38 2.55
C ASN A 225 -18.89 -1.05 2.17
N SER A 226 -18.97 -2.00 1.26
CA SER A 226 -17.81 -2.51 0.54
C SER A 226 -17.72 -1.80 -0.82
N ALA A 227 -16.53 -1.39 -1.23
CA ALA A 227 -16.27 -0.69 -2.47
C ALA A 227 -15.22 -1.45 -3.30
N LEU A 228 -15.57 -1.82 -4.53
CA LEU A 228 -14.68 -2.48 -5.48
C LEU A 228 -14.47 -1.58 -6.69
N TRP A 229 -13.21 -1.31 -7.02
CA TRP A 229 -12.84 -0.59 -8.25
C TRP A 229 -12.40 -1.58 -9.32
N ASN A 230 -12.99 -1.45 -10.51
CA ASN A 230 -12.57 -2.11 -11.73
C ASN A 230 -12.80 -1.13 -12.88
N CYS A 231 -11.77 -0.39 -13.28
CA CYS A 231 -11.90 0.67 -14.27
C CYS A 231 -10.87 0.52 -15.37
N GLU A 232 -11.29 0.74 -16.59
CA GLU A 232 -10.36 0.82 -17.71
C GLU A 232 -9.59 2.14 -17.67
N ILE A 233 -8.28 2.06 -17.83
CA ILE A 233 -7.40 3.21 -17.94
C ILE A 233 -6.47 3.06 -19.14
N LYS A 234 -6.11 4.17 -19.76
CA LYS A 234 -5.14 4.22 -20.85
C LYS A 234 -3.89 4.94 -20.37
N VAL A 235 -2.76 4.22 -20.38
CA VAL A 235 -1.44 4.76 -20.06
C VAL A 235 -0.73 5.12 -21.36
N LYS A 236 -0.24 6.35 -21.46
CA LYS A 236 0.54 6.86 -22.60
C LYS A 236 2.02 6.86 -22.26
N GLN A 237 2.88 6.85 -23.28
CA GLN A 237 4.33 6.81 -23.10
C GLN A 237 4.90 8.06 -22.41
N ASP A 238 4.25 9.19 -22.59
CA ASP A 238 4.60 10.49 -22.03
C ASP A 238 3.91 10.82 -20.71
N ASP A 239 3.10 9.88 -20.16
CA ASP A 239 2.48 10.06 -18.84
C ASP A 239 3.59 10.12 -17.77
N ARG A 240 3.68 11.27 -17.10
CA ARG A 240 4.64 11.52 -16.02
C ARG A 240 3.92 11.79 -14.71
N ALA A 241 4.50 11.32 -13.61
CA ALA A 241 3.94 11.48 -12.27
C ALA A 241 3.60 12.92 -11.86
N PHE A 242 4.24 13.90 -12.51
CA PHE A 242 4.08 15.33 -12.20
C PHE A 242 2.83 15.95 -12.83
N GLU A 243 2.22 15.27 -13.80
CA GLU A 243 0.98 15.69 -14.40
C GLU A 243 -0.24 15.35 -13.50
N LYS A 244 -1.44 15.59 -14.03
CA LYS A 244 -2.68 15.37 -13.26
C LYS A 244 -2.80 13.91 -12.82
N PRO A 245 -3.00 13.64 -11.50
CA PRO A 245 -3.17 12.29 -11.03
C PRO A 245 -4.44 11.66 -11.60
N PHE A 246 -4.41 10.34 -11.80
CA PHE A 246 -5.61 9.56 -12.07
C PHE A 246 -6.45 9.48 -10.79
N LEU A 247 -7.54 10.24 -10.77
CA LEU A 247 -8.40 10.38 -9.59
C LEU A 247 -9.42 9.24 -9.52
N ILE A 248 -9.41 8.56 -8.38
CA ILE A 248 -10.30 7.45 -8.06
C ILE A 248 -11.18 7.85 -6.86
N SER A 249 -12.46 7.51 -6.90
CA SER A 249 -13.38 7.79 -5.79
C SER A 249 -14.45 6.70 -5.66
N ASN A 250 -15.17 6.73 -4.55
CA ASN A 250 -16.41 5.99 -4.36
C ASN A 250 -17.65 6.79 -4.79
N ARG A 251 -17.49 8.06 -5.16
CA ARG A 251 -18.58 8.93 -5.67
C ARG A 251 -18.18 9.57 -6.99
N PRO A 252 -19.12 9.72 -7.93
CA PRO A 252 -18.86 10.43 -9.17
C PRO A 252 -18.60 11.91 -8.93
N ASP A 253 -17.63 12.44 -9.65
CA ASP A 253 -17.30 13.88 -9.75
C ASP A 253 -16.72 14.12 -11.14
N LYS A 254 -16.76 15.38 -11.63
CA LYS A 254 -16.27 15.75 -12.98
C LYS A 254 -14.81 15.37 -13.25
N ASN A 255 -13.98 15.27 -12.22
CA ASN A 255 -12.57 14.93 -12.34
C ASN A 255 -12.27 13.45 -12.02
N VAL A 256 -13.24 12.72 -11.50
CA VAL A 256 -13.09 11.31 -11.16
C VAL A 256 -13.10 10.47 -12.42
N LYS A 257 -12.09 9.64 -12.59
CA LYS A 257 -11.91 8.76 -13.75
C LYS A 257 -12.38 7.32 -13.47
N CYS A 258 -12.44 6.96 -12.18
CA CYS A 258 -12.82 5.63 -11.75
C CYS A 258 -13.69 5.72 -10.48
N VAL A 259 -14.89 5.18 -10.57
CA VAL A 259 -15.84 5.15 -9.45
C VAL A 259 -16.01 3.71 -9.00
N ALA A 260 -16.01 3.48 -7.68
CA ALA A 260 -16.25 2.14 -7.13
C ALA A 260 -17.68 1.68 -7.36
N VAL A 261 -17.85 0.37 -7.51
CA VAL A 261 -19.13 -0.28 -7.26
C VAL A 261 -19.24 -0.52 -5.76
N GLU A 262 -20.23 0.10 -5.12
CA GLU A 262 -20.49 -0.07 -3.70
C GLU A 262 -21.62 -1.07 -3.48
N THR A 263 -21.43 -1.95 -2.48
CA THR A 263 -22.45 -2.87 -1.98
C THR A 263 -22.52 -2.77 -0.46
N PRO A 264 -23.70 -2.94 0.17
CA PRO A 264 -23.80 -3.00 1.63
C PRO A 264 -22.87 -4.07 2.19
N LEU A 265 -22.31 -3.81 3.39
CA LEU A 265 -21.58 -4.85 4.10
C LEU A 265 -22.51 -6.01 4.43
N PRO A 266 -22.03 -7.25 4.36
CA PRO A 266 -22.81 -8.41 4.78
C PRO A 266 -23.19 -8.27 6.26
N VAL A 267 -24.41 -8.69 6.60
CA VAL A 267 -24.80 -8.84 7.99
C VAL A 267 -23.93 -9.95 8.58
N CYS A 268 -23.30 -9.68 9.72
CA CYS A 268 -22.50 -10.71 10.38
C CYS A 268 -23.42 -11.83 10.86
N GLU A 269 -23.53 -12.88 10.09
CA GLU A 269 -24.02 -14.14 10.64
C GLU A 269 -22.99 -14.59 11.70
N VAL A 270 -23.49 -14.99 12.87
CA VAL A 270 -22.65 -15.57 13.90
C VAL A 270 -22.04 -16.83 13.28
N MET A 271 -20.81 -16.70 12.76
CA MET A 271 -20.08 -17.87 12.31
C MET A 271 -19.89 -18.74 13.55
N LYS A 272 -20.74 -19.78 13.70
CA LYS A 272 -20.46 -20.84 14.66
C LYS A 272 -19.12 -21.40 14.21
N ARG A 273 -18.08 -21.09 14.98
CA ARG A 273 -16.76 -21.69 14.80
C ARG A 273 -16.97 -23.21 14.88
N ASN A 274 -17.00 -23.88 13.73
CA ASN A 274 -16.84 -25.31 13.72
C ASN A 274 -15.45 -25.56 14.28
N ASP A 275 -15.40 -26.12 15.48
CA ASP A 275 -14.17 -26.57 16.13
C ASP A 275 -13.34 -27.34 15.11
N ARG A 276 -12.20 -26.78 14.73
CA ARG A 276 -11.17 -27.46 13.95
C ARG A 276 -10.15 -28.05 14.89
#